data_a12b2c08622cc34fc7e58851b74a4746
#
_entry.id   a12b2c08622cc34fc7e58851b74a4746
#
_cell.length_a   1.000
_cell.length_b   1.000
_cell.length_c   1.000
_cell.angle_alpha   90.00
_cell.angle_beta   90.00
_cell.angle_gamma   90.00
#
_symmetry.space_group_name_H-M   'P 1'
#
loop_
_entity.id
_entity.type
_entity.pdbx_description
1 polymer ?
#
loop_
_entity_poly.entity_id
_entity_poly.type
_entity_poly.pdbx_seq_one_letter_code
_entity_poly.pdbx_strand_id
1 'polypeptide(L)'
;MPSDYQKQIKEIFGTFDLDELRELAKMLKINNPNPRNAGRKAQLTPDQTVEVLELHRKGIGNTEIAKQFGVSRQTIYKYIYNAEHFSTDPDFTMRMNFMNGQQLCTVIDIDFKHEVVHMKNYTDRIPLRAFGVVENPSWADFEEFLKERCLPASRAGLKGILREMDVPFFDPLLIIEKTNGRMAGDNQWVQMIRNIVA
;
A
#
# COMPACT_ATOMS: atom_id res chain seq x y z
N MET A 1 -50.00 -7.25 9.03
CA MET A 1 -49.19 -6.16 8.45
C MET A 1 -47.74 -6.43 8.84
N PRO A 2 -46.78 -6.38 7.91
CA PRO A 2 -45.39 -6.49 8.30
C PRO A 2 -45.02 -5.37 9.25
N SER A 3 -44.26 -5.67 10.29
CA SER A 3 -43.78 -4.67 11.25
C SER A 3 -42.93 -3.64 10.52
N ASP A 4 -42.83 -2.43 11.06
CA ASP A 4 -42.02 -1.35 10.47
C ASP A 4 -40.58 -1.77 10.25
N TYR A 5 -40.04 -2.62 11.13
CA TYR A 5 -38.69 -3.20 11.00
C TYR A 5 -38.52 -4.13 9.80
N GLN A 6 -39.55 -4.92 9.43
CA GLN A 6 -39.49 -5.81 8.27
C GLN A 6 -39.44 -5.01 6.97
N LYS A 7 -40.12 -3.86 6.90
CA LYS A 7 -40.05 -2.96 5.76
C LYS A 7 -38.64 -2.34 5.64
N GLN A 8 -38.09 -1.85 6.73
CA GLN A 8 -36.75 -1.26 6.78
C GLN A 8 -35.67 -2.28 6.39
N ILE A 9 -35.74 -3.50 6.91
CA ILE A 9 -34.79 -4.57 6.56
C ILE A 9 -34.86 -4.89 5.07
N LYS A 10 -36.06 -5.01 4.51
CA LYS A 10 -36.27 -5.28 3.08
C LYS A 10 -35.78 -4.12 2.20
N GLU A 11 -35.94 -2.89 2.65
CA GLU A 11 -35.48 -1.70 1.94
C GLU A 11 -33.96 -1.60 1.90
N ILE A 12 -33.28 -1.97 3.01
CA ILE A 12 -31.80 -1.90 3.14
C ILE A 12 -31.12 -3.10 2.48
N PHE A 13 -31.62 -4.32 2.67
CA PHE A 13 -30.97 -5.56 2.27
C PHE A 13 -31.63 -6.26 1.07
N GLY A 14 -32.75 -5.73 0.56
CA GLY A 14 -33.49 -6.31 -0.54
C GLY A 14 -34.33 -7.54 -0.17
N THR A 15 -34.12 -8.11 1.01
CA THR A 15 -34.78 -9.30 1.53
C THR A 15 -35.03 -9.19 3.03
N PHE A 16 -36.00 -9.99 3.55
CA PHE A 16 -36.15 -10.28 4.96
C PHE A 16 -36.08 -11.79 5.26
N ASP A 17 -35.71 -12.58 4.26
CA ASP A 17 -35.43 -14.00 4.47
C ASP A 17 -34.21 -14.17 5.38
N LEU A 18 -34.36 -14.98 6.44
CA LEU A 18 -33.35 -15.14 7.48
C LEU A 18 -32.08 -15.84 6.97
N ASP A 19 -32.19 -16.72 6.00
CA ASP A 19 -31.03 -17.46 5.49
C ASP A 19 -30.26 -16.59 4.51
N GLU A 20 -30.94 -15.81 3.67
CA GLU A 20 -30.27 -14.79 2.83
C GLU A 20 -29.59 -13.71 3.66
N LEU A 21 -30.23 -13.22 4.72
CA LEU A 21 -29.61 -12.25 5.64
C LEU A 21 -28.40 -12.83 6.39
N ARG A 22 -28.41 -14.12 6.72
CA ARG A 22 -27.26 -14.80 7.32
C ARG A 22 -26.08 -14.91 6.35
N GLU A 23 -26.35 -15.21 5.08
CA GLU A 23 -25.28 -15.24 4.06
C GLU A 23 -24.70 -13.85 3.80
N LEU A 24 -25.54 -12.82 3.70
CA LEU A 24 -25.08 -11.43 3.63
C LEU A 24 -24.26 -11.05 4.86
N ALA A 25 -24.69 -11.44 6.06
CA ALA A 25 -23.93 -11.19 7.28
C ALA A 25 -22.58 -11.93 7.33
N LYS A 26 -22.50 -13.14 6.76
CA LYS A 26 -21.23 -13.86 6.60
C LYS A 26 -20.31 -13.15 5.62
N MET A 27 -20.81 -12.71 4.48
CA MET A 27 -20.03 -11.93 3.50
C MET A 27 -19.48 -10.63 4.11
N LEU A 28 -20.30 -9.89 4.86
CA LEU A 28 -19.87 -8.68 5.57
C LEU A 28 -18.83 -8.96 6.65
N LYS A 29 -18.92 -10.10 7.35
CA LYS A 29 -17.91 -10.53 8.34
C LYS A 29 -16.59 -10.94 7.70
N ILE A 30 -16.62 -11.56 6.53
CA ILE A 30 -15.42 -11.91 5.76
C ILE A 30 -14.68 -10.63 5.33
N ASN A 31 -15.43 -9.61 4.89
CA ASN A 31 -14.85 -8.33 4.47
C ASN A 31 -14.43 -7.41 5.63
N ASN A 32 -14.81 -7.73 6.86
CA ASN A 32 -14.39 -7.00 8.05
C ASN A 32 -13.92 -7.98 9.13
N PRO A 33 -12.64 -8.39 9.11
CA PRO A 33 -12.08 -9.35 10.05
C PRO A 33 -12.14 -8.90 11.51
N ASN A 34 -12.37 -7.61 11.76
CA ASN A 34 -12.54 -7.06 13.11
C ASN A 34 -13.76 -6.12 13.21
N PRO A 35 -14.98 -6.65 13.05
CA PRO A 35 -16.22 -5.84 13.01
C PRO A 35 -16.53 -5.10 14.31
N ARG A 36 -15.94 -5.51 15.42
CA ARG A 36 -16.09 -4.87 16.75
C ARG A 36 -15.01 -3.86 17.04
N ASN A 37 -14.06 -3.66 16.11
CA ASN A 37 -12.84 -2.87 16.35
C ASN A 37 -12.13 -3.30 17.66
N ALA A 38 -12.29 -4.58 18.03
CA ALA A 38 -11.69 -5.17 19.21
C ALA A 38 -10.22 -5.45 18.92
N GLY A 39 -9.37 -4.99 19.78
CA GLY A 39 -7.92 -5.16 19.67
C GLY A 39 -7.20 -3.92 20.18
N ARG A 40 -5.91 -4.09 20.47
CA ARG A 40 -5.06 -2.97 20.86
C ARG A 40 -4.90 -2.04 19.66
N LYS A 41 -5.25 -0.76 19.81
CA LYS A 41 -5.03 0.25 18.77
C LYS A 41 -3.56 0.28 18.38
N ALA A 42 -3.30 0.49 17.09
CA ALA A 42 -1.95 0.73 16.61
C ALA A 42 -1.34 1.93 17.34
N GLN A 43 -0.08 1.81 17.76
CA GLN A 43 0.63 2.88 18.47
C GLN A 43 1.12 3.99 17.52
N LEU A 44 1.32 3.64 16.24
CA LEU A 44 1.69 4.56 15.17
C LEU A 44 0.63 4.52 14.07
N THR A 45 0.39 5.67 13.45
CA THR A 45 -0.41 5.75 12.22
C THR A 45 0.35 5.17 11.02
N PRO A 46 -0.31 4.84 9.89
CA PRO A 46 0.37 4.43 8.67
C PRO A 46 1.44 5.44 8.21
N ASP A 47 1.12 6.73 8.23
CA ASP A 47 2.04 7.80 7.83
C ASP A 47 3.26 7.89 8.76
N GLN A 48 3.06 7.79 10.07
CA GLN A 48 4.15 7.73 11.05
C GLN A 48 5.02 6.49 10.84
N THR A 49 4.43 5.37 10.43
CA THR A 49 5.21 4.15 10.12
C THR A 49 6.14 4.38 8.94
N VAL A 50 5.69 5.07 7.90
CA VAL A 50 6.55 5.43 6.75
C VAL A 50 7.69 6.35 7.20
N GLU A 51 7.40 7.37 8.01
CA GLU A 51 8.42 8.27 8.55
C GLU A 51 9.47 7.53 9.40
N VAL A 52 9.04 6.58 10.23
CA VAL A 52 9.93 5.70 11.00
C VAL A 52 10.87 4.92 10.08
N LEU A 53 10.36 4.36 8.99
CA LEU A 53 11.16 3.60 8.03
C LEU A 53 12.18 4.50 7.31
N GLU A 54 11.80 5.73 6.96
CA GLU A 54 12.72 6.69 6.35
C GLU A 54 13.85 7.11 7.30
N LEU A 55 13.52 7.37 8.57
CA LEU A 55 14.52 7.69 9.59
C LEU A 55 15.48 6.52 9.82
N HIS A 56 14.95 5.30 9.85
CA HIS A 56 15.77 4.09 9.95
C HIS A 56 16.73 3.94 8.77
N ARG A 57 16.27 4.15 7.53
CA ARG A 57 17.10 4.14 6.32
C ARG A 57 18.19 5.21 6.32
N LYS A 58 17.94 6.35 6.95
CA LYS A 58 18.94 7.42 7.16
C LYS A 58 19.97 7.06 8.25
N GLY A 59 19.87 5.86 8.85
CA GLY A 59 20.80 5.36 9.86
C GLY A 59 20.51 5.85 11.27
N ILE A 60 19.36 6.47 11.54
CA ILE A 60 18.96 6.90 12.88
C ILE A 60 18.62 5.68 13.72
N GLY A 61 19.19 5.60 14.92
CA GLY A 61 19.02 4.45 15.81
C GLY A 61 17.59 4.32 16.35
N ASN A 62 17.11 3.07 16.49
CA ASN A 62 15.74 2.78 16.94
C ASN A 62 15.38 3.43 18.31
N THR A 63 16.37 3.68 19.15
CA THR A 63 16.16 4.37 20.45
C THR A 63 15.83 5.84 20.26
N GLU A 64 16.46 6.49 19.31
CA GLU A 64 16.25 7.90 19.01
C GLU A 64 14.92 8.11 18.28
N ILE A 65 14.62 7.24 17.31
CA ILE A 65 13.30 7.20 16.64
C ILE A 65 12.19 6.99 17.69
N ALA A 66 12.37 6.05 18.63
CA ALA A 66 11.40 5.78 19.68
C ALA A 66 11.10 7.01 20.55
N LYS A 67 12.12 7.79 20.88
CA LYS A 67 11.94 9.06 21.63
C LYS A 67 11.15 10.09 20.84
N GLN A 68 11.44 10.22 19.54
CA GLN A 68 10.76 11.17 18.65
C GLN A 68 9.26 10.88 18.53
N PHE A 69 8.87 9.62 18.45
CA PHE A 69 7.46 9.21 18.33
C PHE A 69 6.76 8.91 19.66
N GLY A 70 7.46 9.01 20.79
CA GLY A 70 6.88 8.75 22.11
C GLY A 70 6.46 7.29 22.35
N VAL A 71 7.12 6.34 21.68
CA VAL A 71 6.86 4.90 21.77
C VAL A 71 8.07 4.13 22.30
N SER A 72 7.91 2.83 22.62
CA SER A 72 9.03 2.01 23.04
C SER A 72 9.96 1.65 21.87
N ARG A 73 11.26 1.40 22.16
CA ARG A 73 12.22 0.87 21.18
C ARG A 73 11.73 -0.43 20.54
N GLN A 74 11.09 -1.30 21.32
CA GLN A 74 10.51 -2.56 20.81
C GLN A 74 9.37 -2.31 19.84
N THR A 75 8.58 -1.26 20.06
CA THR A 75 7.54 -0.84 19.12
C THR A 75 8.16 -0.46 17.78
N ILE A 76 9.18 0.40 17.78
CA ILE A 76 9.89 0.78 16.56
C ILE A 76 10.48 -0.44 15.85
N TYR A 77 11.19 -1.31 16.57
CA TYR A 77 11.74 -2.54 16.01
C TYR A 77 10.65 -3.39 15.34
N LYS A 78 9.49 -3.56 16.01
CA LYS A 78 8.37 -4.34 15.46
C LYS A 78 7.82 -3.73 14.15
N TYR A 79 7.68 -2.40 14.09
CA TYR A 79 7.19 -1.74 12.88
C TYR A 79 8.19 -1.85 11.73
N ILE A 80 9.48 -1.67 11.99
CA ILE A 80 10.54 -1.86 11.00
C ILE A 80 10.55 -3.31 10.52
N TYR A 81 10.61 -4.27 11.44
CA TYR A 81 10.60 -5.70 11.11
C TYR A 81 9.39 -6.10 10.26
N ASN A 82 8.18 -5.68 10.67
CA ASN A 82 6.96 -5.99 9.92
C ASN A 82 6.90 -5.29 8.55
N ALA A 83 7.59 -4.18 8.37
CA ALA A 83 7.66 -3.50 7.08
C ALA A 83 8.66 -4.17 6.14
N GLU A 84 9.78 -4.66 6.68
CA GLU A 84 10.80 -5.39 5.93
C GLU A 84 10.38 -6.85 5.66
N HIS A 85 9.57 -7.43 6.56
CA HIS A 85 9.01 -8.78 6.44
C HIS A 85 7.48 -8.68 6.35
N PHE A 86 6.99 -8.03 5.33
CA PHE A 86 5.58 -7.65 5.17
C PHE A 86 4.66 -8.79 4.71
N SER A 87 5.22 -9.90 4.22
CA SER A 87 4.48 -11.10 3.84
C SER A 87 5.09 -12.35 4.48
N THR A 88 4.22 -13.31 4.87
CA THR A 88 4.64 -14.66 5.26
C THR A 88 4.88 -15.56 4.05
N ASP A 89 4.39 -15.16 2.88
CA ASP A 89 4.64 -15.83 1.61
C ASP A 89 5.96 -15.31 1.04
N PRO A 90 6.98 -16.19 0.88
CA PRO A 90 8.31 -15.80 0.40
C PRO A 90 8.30 -15.31 -1.06
N ASP A 91 7.26 -15.60 -1.83
CA ASP A 91 7.15 -15.16 -3.22
C ASP A 91 6.85 -13.65 -3.33
N PHE A 92 6.27 -13.02 -2.28
CA PHE A 92 6.17 -11.55 -2.20
C PHE A 92 7.50 -10.95 -1.78
N THR A 93 8.28 -10.51 -2.74
CA THR A 93 9.66 -10.03 -2.53
C THR A 93 9.80 -8.52 -2.45
N MET A 94 8.75 -7.76 -2.79
CA MET A 94 8.77 -6.30 -2.78
C MET A 94 7.46 -5.71 -2.28
N ARG A 95 7.59 -4.60 -1.54
CA ARG A 95 6.49 -3.68 -1.21
C ARG A 95 6.77 -2.30 -1.75
N MET A 96 5.76 -1.67 -2.34
CA MET A 96 5.76 -0.27 -2.69
C MET A 96 4.73 0.48 -1.85
N ASN A 97 5.18 1.51 -1.13
CA ASN A 97 4.29 2.48 -0.48
C ASN A 97 4.13 3.67 -1.43
N PHE A 98 2.94 3.86 -1.97
CA PHE A 98 2.61 5.01 -2.80
C PHE A 98 2.18 6.16 -1.92
N MET A 99 2.90 7.26 -2.01
CA MET A 99 2.85 8.41 -1.12
C MET A 99 2.35 9.65 -1.83
N ASN A 100 1.71 10.57 -1.11
CA ASN A 100 1.49 11.96 -1.53
C ASN A 100 2.08 12.90 -0.47
N GLY A 101 3.23 13.51 -0.75
CA GLY A 101 4.02 14.17 0.27
C GLY A 101 4.44 13.20 1.38
N GLN A 102 3.94 13.40 2.59
CA GLN A 102 4.17 12.50 3.74
C GLN A 102 3.01 11.51 3.97
N GLN A 103 1.91 11.64 3.24
CA GLN A 103 0.73 10.79 3.41
C GLN A 103 0.89 9.48 2.66
N LEU A 104 0.70 8.34 3.35
CA LEU A 104 0.57 7.02 2.73
C LEU A 104 -0.79 6.90 2.06
N CYS A 105 -0.80 6.61 0.77
CA CYS A 105 -2.03 6.50 -0.03
C CYS A 105 -2.39 5.07 -0.39
N THR A 106 -1.41 4.27 -0.87
CA THR A 106 -1.61 2.87 -1.22
C THR A 106 -0.36 2.05 -0.86
N VAL A 107 -0.56 0.87 -0.31
CA VAL A 107 0.48 -0.17 -0.16
C VAL A 107 0.27 -1.19 -1.25
N ILE A 108 1.34 -1.58 -1.93
CA ILE A 108 1.34 -2.57 -3.01
C ILE A 108 2.39 -3.63 -2.66
N ASP A 109 1.96 -4.88 -2.50
CA ASP A 109 2.84 -6.04 -2.31
C ASP A 109 2.94 -6.79 -3.64
N ILE A 110 4.15 -7.14 -4.05
CA ILE A 110 4.45 -7.65 -5.39
C ILE A 110 5.14 -9.02 -5.32
N ASP A 111 4.55 -9.98 -6.00
CA ASP A 111 5.12 -11.28 -6.33
C ASP A 111 5.48 -11.27 -7.84
N PHE A 112 6.78 -11.12 -8.11
CA PHE A 112 7.31 -11.12 -9.50
C PHE A 112 7.33 -12.50 -10.13
N LYS A 113 7.32 -13.56 -9.34
CA LYS A 113 7.42 -14.93 -9.84
C LYS A 113 6.11 -15.40 -10.47
N HIS A 114 4.99 -15.03 -9.85
CA HIS A 114 3.65 -15.41 -10.30
C HIS A 114 2.89 -14.26 -10.94
N GLU A 115 3.50 -13.07 -11.07
CA GLU A 115 2.89 -11.87 -11.62
C GLU A 115 1.61 -11.47 -10.88
N VAL A 116 1.69 -11.48 -9.54
CA VAL A 116 0.57 -11.16 -8.66
C VAL A 116 0.85 -9.89 -7.86
N VAL A 117 -0.16 -9.05 -7.74
CA VAL A 117 -0.12 -7.83 -6.93
C VAL A 117 -1.25 -7.85 -5.90
N HIS A 118 -0.90 -7.56 -4.65
CA HIS A 118 -1.87 -7.27 -3.62
C HIS A 118 -1.77 -5.80 -3.24
N MET A 119 -2.90 -5.12 -3.10
CA MET A 119 -2.90 -3.72 -2.71
C MET A 119 -3.85 -3.42 -1.57
N LYS A 120 -3.54 -2.35 -0.83
CA LYS A 120 -4.42 -1.78 0.18
C LYS A 120 -4.38 -0.26 0.12
N ASN A 121 -5.55 0.35 -0.10
CA ASN A 121 -5.70 1.81 -0.07
C ASN A 121 -5.86 2.31 1.38
N TYR A 122 -5.21 3.46 1.67
CA TYR A 122 -5.28 4.20 2.93
C TYR A 122 -5.93 5.58 2.75
N THR A 123 -6.45 5.86 1.56
CA THR A 123 -7.18 7.08 1.24
C THR A 123 -8.43 6.78 0.42
N ASP A 124 -9.50 7.55 0.67
CA ASP A 124 -10.73 7.49 -0.13
C ASP A 124 -10.67 8.41 -1.37
N ARG A 125 -9.63 9.26 -1.45
CA ARG A 125 -9.44 10.18 -2.58
C ARG A 125 -8.87 9.42 -3.78
N ILE A 126 -9.74 9.12 -4.75
CA ILE A 126 -9.40 8.35 -5.96
C ILE A 126 -8.13 8.85 -6.68
N PRO A 127 -7.93 10.17 -6.91
CA PRO A 127 -6.71 10.66 -7.59
C PRO A 127 -5.40 10.43 -6.82
N LEU A 128 -5.47 10.04 -5.57
CA LEU A 128 -4.30 9.73 -4.73
C LEU A 128 -4.06 8.24 -4.59
N ARG A 129 -4.92 7.37 -5.16
CA ARG A 129 -4.72 5.92 -5.16
C ARG A 129 -3.82 5.51 -6.30
N ALA A 130 -2.97 4.53 -6.07
CA ALA A 130 -2.04 4.01 -7.10
C ALA A 130 -2.75 3.48 -8.36
N PHE A 131 -3.92 2.85 -8.18
CA PHE A 131 -4.70 2.25 -9.28
C PHE A 131 -6.08 2.93 -9.43
N GLY A 132 -6.23 4.16 -8.93
CA GLY A 132 -7.48 4.91 -9.05
C GLY A 132 -8.69 4.15 -8.50
N VAL A 133 -9.64 3.80 -9.37
CA VAL A 133 -10.88 3.08 -9.02
C VAL A 133 -10.73 1.55 -8.99
N VAL A 134 -9.61 1.02 -9.47
CA VAL A 134 -9.38 -0.43 -9.52
C VAL A 134 -9.11 -0.94 -8.10
N GLU A 135 -9.91 -1.90 -7.65
CA GLU A 135 -9.79 -2.48 -6.29
C GLU A 135 -8.94 -3.76 -6.28
N ASN A 136 -8.91 -4.48 -7.38
CA ASN A 136 -8.10 -5.70 -7.53
C ASN A 136 -7.24 -5.56 -8.79
N PRO A 137 -6.08 -4.88 -8.70
CA PRO A 137 -5.23 -4.65 -9.86
C PRO A 137 -4.65 -5.95 -10.39
N SER A 138 -4.65 -6.07 -11.72
CA SER A 138 -3.95 -7.11 -12.45
C SER A 138 -2.46 -6.77 -12.59
N TRP A 139 -1.66 -7.71 -13.10
CA TRP A 139 -0.26 -7.43 -13.43
C TRP A 139 -0.11 -6.34 -14.50
N ALA A 140 -1.02 -6.28 -15.47
CA ALA A 140 -1.04 -5.23 -16.49
C ALA A 140 -1.29 -3.84 -15.90
N ASP A 141 -2.20 -3.73 -14.92
CA ASP A 141 -2.44 -2.48 -14.20
C ASP A 141 -1.19 -2.03 -13.42
N PHE A 142 -0.46 -2.98 -12.85
CA PHE A 142 0.81 -2.70 -12.17
C PHE A 142 1.89 -2.21 -13.15
N GLU A 143 2.03 -2.85 -14.30
CA GLU A 143 2.97 -2.38 -15.33
C GLU A 143 2.62 -0.98 -15.85
N GLU A 144 1.33 -0.68 -15.98
CA GLU A 144 0.86 0.65 -16.37
C GLU A 144 1.19 1.68 -15.29
N PHE A 145 0.91 1.37 -14.02
CA PHE A 145 1.32 2.21 -12.89
C PHE A 145 2.82 2.51 -12.90
N LEU A 146 3.67 1.51 -13.14
CA LEU A 146 5.11 1.73 -13.24
C LEU A 146 5.48 2.67 -14.41
N LYS A 147 4.82 2.52 -15.57
CA LYS A 147 5.03 3.39 -16.73
C LYS A 147 4.59 4.83 -16.46
N GLU A 148 3.48 5.02 -15.76
CA GLU A 148 3.00 6.35 -15.37
C GLU A 148 3.93 7.06 -14.38
N ARG A 149 4.64 6.28 -13.54
CA ARG A 149 5.57 6.81 -12.52
C ARG A 149 7.02 6.88 -12.98
N CYS A 150 7.28 6.71 -14.27
CA CYS A 150 8.61 6.88 -14.84
C CYS A 150 8.61 7.81 -16.07
N LEU A 151 9.78 8.22 -16.50
CA LEU A 151 9.91 9.01 -17.74
C LEU A 151 9.52 8.16 -18.96
N PRO A 152 8.87 8.76 -19.99
CA PRO A 152 8.43 8.03 -21.18
C PRO A 152 9.63 7.42 -21.95
N ALA A 153 9.47 6.20 -22.44
CA ALA A 153 10.47 5.54 -23.28
C ALA A 153 10.77 6.31 -24.58
N SER A 154 9.84 7.13 -25.05
CA SER A 154 9.99 7.98 -26.24
C SER A 154 10.70 9.30 -25.98
N ARG A 155 11.15 9.57 -24.74
CA ARG A 155 11.78 10.85 -24.38
C ARG A 155 13.07 11.09 -25.16
N ALA A 156 13.20 12.28 -25.73
CA ALA A 156 14.43 12.70 -26.38
C ALA A 156 15.60 12.69 -25.40
N GLY A 157 16.78 12.18 -25.80
CA GLY A 157 17.96 12.10 -24.95
C GLY A 157 17.92 11.01 -23.86
N LEU A 158 16.96 10.08 -23.94
CA LEU A 158 16.76 8.99 -22.97
C LEU A 158 18.07 8.28 -22.57
N LYS A 159 18.93 7.93 -23.55
CA LYS A 159 20.21 7.24 -23.26
C LYS A 159 21.14 8.06 -22.36
N GLY A 160 21.17 9.38 -22.53
CA GLY A 160 21.94 10.28 -21.67
C GLY A 160 21.39 10.30 -20.23
N ILE A 161 20.07 10.44 -20.11
CA ILE A 161 19.37 10.46 -18.81
C ILE A 161 19.57 9.14 -18.05
N LEU A 162 19.42 7.99 -18.73
CA LEU A 162 19.66 6.68 -18.09
C LEU A 162 21.10 6.53 -17.60
N ARG A 163 22.07 7.03 -18.38
CA ARG A 163 23.48 7.03 -17.96
C ARG A 163 23.73 7.90 -16.72
N GLU A 164 23.13 9.08 -16.66
CA GLU A 164 23.24 9.98 -15.49
C GLU A 164 22.62 9.36 -14.23
N MET A 165 21.55 8.56 -14.39
CA MET A 165 20.91 7.82 -13.30
C MET A 165 21.61 6.50 -12.96
N ASP A 166 22.67 6.12 -13.69
CA ASP A 166 23.30 4.80 -13.57
C ASP A 166 22.32 3.64 -13.76
N VAL A 167 21.46 3.75 -14.81
CA VAL A 167 20.51 2.74 -15.21
C VAL A 167 20.97 2.16 -16.56
N PRO A 168 21.25 0.85 -16.68
CA PRO A 168 21.90 0.27 -17.84
C PRO A 168 21.02 0.22 -19.10
N PHE A 169 19.70 0.10 -18.91
CA PHE A 169 18.69 0.06 -19.96
C PHE A 169 17.36 0.61 -19.44
N PHE A 170 16.44 0.90 -20.35
CA PHE A 170 15.12 1.37 -19.95
C PHE A 170 14.33 0.26 -19.28
N ASP A 171 14.10 0.43 -17.99
CA ASP A 171 13.26 -0.41 -17.14
C ASP A 171 12.54 0.50 -16.14
N PRO A 172 11.19 0.54 -16.17
CA PRO A 172 10.42 1.40 -15.28
C PRO A 172 10.71 1.15 -13.79
N LEU A 173 10.92 -0.10 -13.38
CA LEU A 173 11.18 -0.46 -11.99
C LEU A 173 12.53 0.09 -11.53
N LEU A 174 13.59 -0.07 -12.35
CA LEU A 174 14.92 0.47 -12.05
C LEU A 174 14.92 2.00 -12.02
N ILE A 175 14.16 2.63 -12.91
CA ILE A 175 14.02 4.09 -12.94
C ILE A 175 13.31 4.58 -11.67
N ILE A 176 12.20 3.93 -11.26
CA ILE A 176 11.49 4.26 -10.03
C ILE A 176 12.39 4.05 -8.81
N GLU A 177 13.21 3.02 -8.77
CA GLU A 177 14.17 2.79 -7.68
C GLU A 177 15.15 3.96 -7.51
N LYS A 178 15.61 4.56 -8.61
CA LYS A 178 16.52 5.72 -8.59
C LYS A 178 15.81 7.05 -8.32
N THR A 179 14.59 7.23 -8.82
CA THR A 179 13.85 8.51 -8.76
C THR A 179 12.79 8.56 -7.67
N ASN A 180 12.54 7.43 -6.98
CA ASN A 180 11.35 7.21 -6.16
C ASN A 180 10.04 7.47 -6.90
N GLY A 181 10.00 7.29 -8.21
CA GLY A 181 8.83 7.55 -9.03
C GLY A 181 8.30 8.99 -8.96
N ARG A 182 9.15 9.97 -8.63
CA ARG A 182 8.77 11.39 -8.55
C ARG A 182 8.58 11.99 -9.93
N MET A 183 7.48 12.71 -10.11
CA MET A 183 7.15 13.42 -11.33
C MET A 183 7.09 14.92 -11.08
N ALA A 184 7.40 15.74 -12.09
CA ALA A 184 7.44 17.20 -11.95
C ALA A 184 6.07 17.86 -11.69
N GLY A 185 4.98 17.14 -11.94
CA GLY A 185 3.61 17.70 -11.90
C GLY A 185 2.83 17.40 -10.62
N ASP A 186 3.38 16.59 -9.69
CA ASP A 186 2.67 16.18 -8.49
C ASP A 186 3.59 16.04 -7.27
N ASN A 187 3.00 15.77 -6.09
CA ASN A 187 3.71 15.48 -4.86
C ASN A 187 3.78 13.96 -4.57
N GLN A 188 3.42 13.14 -5.55
CA GLN A 188 3.37 11.70 -5.38
C GLN A 188 4.75 11.07 -5.58
N TRP A 189 5.01 9.99 -4.84
CA TRP A 189 6.25 9.26 -4.93
C TRP A 189 6.09 7.83 -4.39
N VAL A 190 7.06 6.97 -4.64
CA VAL A 190 7.05 5.56 -4.27
C VAL A 190 8.21 5.28 -3.32
N GLN A 191 7.91 4.73 -2.15
CA GLN A 191 8.91 4.14 -1.26
C GLN A 191 8.98 2.65 -1.54
N MET A 192 10.14 2.16 -2.00
CA MET A 192 10.35 0.74 -2.27
C MET A 192 10.99 0.05 -1.07
N ILE A 193 10.43 -1.08 -0.68
CA ILE A 193 10.92 -1.94 0.41
C ILE A 193 11.05 -3.34 -0.16
N ARG A 194 12.27 -3.91 -0.10
CA ARG A 194 12.52 -5.30 -0.48
C ARG A 194 12.39 -6.18 0.75
N ASN A 195 11.70 -7.32 0.61
CA ASN A 195 11.64 -8.33 1.65
C ASN A 195 13.00 -9.04 1.66
N ILE A 196 13.74 -8.87 2.74
CA ILE A 196 15.01 -9.57 2.94
C ILE A 196 14.65 -10.92 3.54
N VAL A 197 14.37 -11.89 2.66
CA VAL A 197 14.30 -13.29 3.09
C VAL A 197 15.73 -13.70 3.42
N ALA A 198 16.00 -13.88 4.72
CA ALA A 198 17.29 -14.36 5.23
C ALA A 198 17.50 -15.84 4.90
#